data_19fd6e7f7a4043aa67ff1fd559e031e5
#
_entry.id   19fd6e7f7a4043aa67ff1fd559e031e5
#
_cell.length_a   1.000
_cell.length_b   1.000
_cell.length_c   1.000
_cell.angle_alpha   90.00
_cell.angle_beta   90.00
_cell.angle_gamma   90.00
#
_symmetry.space_group_name_H-M   'P 1'
#
loop_
_entity.id
_entity.type
_entity.pdbx_description
1 polymer ?
#
loop_
_entity_poly.entity_id
_entity_poly.type
_entity_poly.pdbx_seq_one_letter_code
_entity_poly.pdbx_strand_id
1 'polypeptide(L)'
;MLKVREVMTETVTTVAPDTLVKDAAALLAEKNISGVPVVDGGKIVGIFSEEDVLRSIKTTKKDLRLVYPSISSLGIAFQEEVTQREIIEAYEEIGHKPVKEVMSKDVMVVDPENSINEAISKMVRKGINRLPVVEKNALIGIVTRGDVIRGLAKEQGEKPKA
;
A
#
# COMPACT_ATOMS: atom_id res chain seq x y z
N MET A 1 23.56 -17.16 5.12
CA MET A 1 22.95 -15.86 4.78
C MET A 1 21.44 -16.02 4.88
N LEU A 2 20.79 -15.15 5.64
CA LEU A 2 19.36 -15.22 5.91
C LEU A 2 18.55 -14.95 4.62
N LYS A 3 17.62 -15.85 4.33
CA LYS A 3 16.78 -15.79 3.13
C LYS A 3 15.40 -15.21 3.44
N VAL A 4 14.73 -14.69 2.42
CA VAL A 4 13.37 -14.13 2.50
C VAL A 4 12.39 -15.14 3.11
N ARG A 5 12.43 -16.41 2.69
CA ARG A 5 11.55 -17.46 3.22
C ARG A 5 11.64 -17.68 4.72
N GLU A 6 12.78 -17.35 5.32
CA GLU A 6 13.02 -17.56 6.76
C GLU A 6 12.39 -16.44 7.63
N VAL A 7 12.06 -15.32 7.01
CA VAL A 7 11.50 -14.15 7.71
C VAL A 7 10.09 -13.76 7.23
N MET A 8 9.65 -14.21 6.04
CA MET A 8 8.36 -13.87 5.47
C MET A 8 7.18 -14.38 6.30
N THR A 9 6.05 -13.73 6.15
CA THR A 9 4.76 -14.21 6.64
C THR A 9 4.06 -14.98 5.52
N GLU A 10 3.69 -16.23 5.77
CA GLU A 10 3.07 -17.11 4.77
C GLU A 10 1.55 -16.88 4.63
N THR A 11 0.88 -16.51 5.73
CA THR A 11 -0.54 -16.16 5.70
C THR A 11 -0.70 -14.74 5.20
N VAL A 12 -1.03 -14.59 3.91
CA VAL A 12 -1.16 -13.28 3.26
C VAL A 12 -2.64 -12.93 3.11
N THR A 13 -3.03 -11.76 3.63
CA THR A 13 -4.33 -11.16 3.33
C THR A 13 -4.29 -10.60 1.92
N THR A 14 -5.21 -10.98 1.07
CA THR A 14 -5.30 -10.55 -0.34
C THR A 14 -6.71 -10.09 -0.68
N VAL A 15 -6.85 -9.37 -1.78
CA VAL A 15 -8.14 -9.03 -2.38
C VAL A 15 -8.15 -9.40 -3.86
N ALA A 16 -9.34 -9.59 -4.41
CA ALA A 16 -9.53 -9.81 -5.84
C ALA A 16 -9.59 -8.48 -6.61
N PRO A 17 -9.29 -8.45 -7.92
CA PRO A 17 -9.36 -7.22 -8.73
C PRO A 17 -10.73 -6.53 -8.72
N ASP A 18 -11.80 -7.30 -8.63
CA ASP A 18 -13.18 -6.79 -8.61
C ASP A 18 -13.72 -6.47 -7.21
N THR A 19 -12.94 -6.70 -6.17
CA THR A 19 -13.27 -6.25 -4.80
C THR A 19 -13.47 -4.74 -4.81
N LEU A 20 -14.54 -4.25 -4.18
CA LEU A 20 -14.78 -2.81 -4.11
C LEU A 20 -13.77 -2.13 -3.20
N VAL A 21 -13.36 -0.93 -3.57
CA VAL A 21 -12.39 -0.13 -2.80
C VAL A 21 -12.86 0.06 -1.35
N LYS A 22 -14.15 0.31 -1.11
CA LYS A 22 -14.69 0.45 0.26
C LYS A 22 -14.48 -0.81 1.11
N ASP A 23 -14.64 -2.00 0.53
CA ASP A 23 -14.48 -3.27 1.23
C ASP A 23 -13.01 -3.57 1.49
N ALA A 24 -12.15 -3.31 0.50
CA ALA A 24 -10.71 -3.44 0.65
C ALA A 24 -10.13 -2.44 1.69
N ALA A 25 -10.61 -1.19 1.68
CA ALA A 25 -10.22 -0.18 2.67
C ALA A 25 -10.67 -0.58 4.09
N ALA A 26 -11.88 -1.13 4.24
CA ALA A 26 -12.36 -1.66 5.52
C ALA A 26 -11.49 -2.82 6.01
N LEU A 27 -11.06 -3.70 5.11
CA LEU A 27 -10.15 -4.81 5.43
C LEU A 27 -8.79 -4.31 5.92
N LEU A 28 -8.22 -3.28 5.30
CA LEU A 28 -6.97 -2.65 5.75
C LEU A 28 -7.11 -2.11 7.19
N ALA A 29 -8.22 -1.44 7.48
CA ALA A 29 -8.50 -0.90 8.80
C ALA A 29 -8.70 -2.00 9.84
N GLU A 30 -9.49 -3.03 9.53
CA GLU A 30 -9.75 -4.16 10.41
C GLU A 30 -8.48 -4.93 10.77
N LYS A 31 -7.63 -5.20 9.79
CA LYS A 31 -6.36 -5.91 9.97
C LYS A 31 -5.22 -5.02 10.45
N ASN A 32 -5.42 -3.72 10.54
CA ASN A 32 -4.39 -2.74 10.88
C ASN A 32 -3.15 -2.87 9.97
N ILE A 33 -3.39 -2.97 8.68
CA ILE A 33 -2.36 -3.05 7.63
C ILE A 33 -2.56 -1.91 6.63
N SER A 34 -1.50 -1.46 5.99
CA SER A 34 -1.53 -0.30 5.09
C SER A 34 -1.67 -0.68 3.61
N GLY A 35 -1.66 -1.95 3.28
CA GLY A 35 -1.84 -2.43 1.91
C GLY A 35 -1.89 -3.94 1.80
N VAL A 36 -2.45 -4.40 0.70
CA VAL A 36 -2.65 -5.83 0.40
C VAL A 36 -2.30 -6.12 -1.05
N PRO A 37 -1.80 -7.32 -1.36
CA PRO A 37 -1.70 -7.79 -2.73
C PRO A 37 -3.09 -7.98 -3.34
N VAL A 38 -3.22 -7.61 -4.61
CA VAL A 38 -4.38 -7.91 -5.44
C VAL A 38 -4.04 -9.14 -6.27
N VAL A 39 -4.83 -10.19 -6.12
CA VAL A 39 -4.54 -11.51 -6.70
C VAL A 39 -5.68 -11.96 -7.58
N ASP A 40 -5.35 -12.45 -8.77
CA ASP A 40 -6.26 -13.05 -9.73
C ASP A 40 -5.75 -14.44 -10.13
N GLY A 41 -6.52 -15.47 -9.81
CA GLY A 41 -6.13 -16.86 -10.12
C GLY A 41 -4.78 -17.27 -9.51
N GLY A 42 -4.47 -16.82 -8.29
CA GLY A 42 -3.21 -17.12 -7.59
C GLY A 42 -2.04 -16.24 -8.01
N LYS A 43 -2.21 -15.40 -9.04
CA LYS A 43 -1.19 -14.48 -9.54
C LYS A 43 -1.41 -13.07 -9.02
N ILE A 44 -0.34 -12.42 -8.58
CA ILE A 44 -0.41 -11.03 -8.16
C ILE A 44 -0.54 -10.11 -9.40
N VAL A 45 -1.55 -9.24 -9.39
CA VAL A 45 -1.83 -8.29 -10.48
C VAL A 45 -1.67 -6.83 -10.06
N GLY A 46 -1.54 -6.57 -8.77
CA GLY A 46 -1.36 -5.22 -8.24
C GLY A 46 -1.17 -5.22 -6.73
N ILE A 47 -0.97 -4.02 -6.20
CA ILE A 47 -1.00 -3.72 -4.75
C ILE A 47 -2.03 -2.63 -4.53
N PHE A 48 -2.92 -2.85 -3.58
CA PHE A 48 -3.86 -1.84 -3.09
C PHE A 48 -3.43 -1.36 -1.71
N SER A 49 -3.32 -0.05 -1.53
CA SER A 49 -2.84 0.57 -0.30
C SER A 49 -3.65 1.80 0.10
N GLU A 50 -3.51 2.22 1.36
CA GLU A 50 -4.06 3.49 1.86
C GLU A 50 -3.62 4.68 0.98
N GLU A 51 -2.39 4.66 0.50
CA GLU A 51 -1.87 5.70 -0.39
C GLU A 51 -2.63 5.79 -1.71
N ASP A 52 -3.04 4.65 -2.28
CA ASP A 52 -3.85 4.61 -3.50
C ASP A 52 -5.22 5.27 -3.28
N VAL A 53 -5.84 5.04 -2.12
CA VAL A 53 -7.10 5.70 -1.73
C VAL A 53 -6.92 7.21 -1.65
N LEU A 54 -5.92 7.68 -0.93
CA LEU A 54 -5.64 9.11 -0.76
C LEU A 54 -5.33 9.80 -2.09
N ARG A 55 -4.56 9.15 -2.94
CA ARG A 55 -4.24 9.66 -4.29
C ARG A 55 -5.50 9.77 -5.15
N SER A 56 -6.38 8.80 -5.08
CA SER A 56 -7.65 8.78 -5.83
C SER A 56 -8.60 9.88 -5.37
N ILE A 57 -8.70 10.16 -4.07
CA ILE A 57 -9.46 11.30 -3.52
C ILE A 57 -8.94 12.61 -4.11
N LYS A 58 -7.64 12.82 -4.05
CA LYS A 58 -7.01 14.03 -4.56
C LYS A 58 -7.23 14.24 -6.06
N THR A 59 -7.21 13.17 -6.84
CA THR A 59 -7.42 13.23 -8.30
C THR A 59 -8.87 13.49 -8.66
N THR A 60 -9.82 12.85 -7.98
CA THR A 60 -11.26 12.98 -8.24
C THR A 60 -11.77 14.41 -8.06
N LYS A 61 -11.19 15.19 -7.15
CA LYS A 61 -11.62 16.54 -6.82
C LYS A 61 -10.84 17.67 -7.52
N LYS A 62 -9.99 17.32 -8.46
CA LYS A 62 -9.22 18.31 -9.24
C LYS A 62 -10.10 19.34 -9.97
N ASP A 63 -11.28 18.92 -10.40
CA ASP A 63 -12.21 19.75 -11.20
C ASP A 63 -13.23 20.52 -10.34
N LEU A 64 -13.30 20.29 -9.03
CA LEU A 64 -14.27 20.89 -8.12
C LEU A 64 -13.64 21.85 -7.09
N ARG A 65 -12.44 22.33 -7.35
CA ARG A 65 -11.75 23.25 -6.44
C ARG A 65 -12.41 24.62 -6.48
N LEU A 66 -12.92 25.03 -5.32
CA LEU A 66 -13.37 26.40 -5.12
C LEU A 66 -12.15 27.30 -4.93
N VAL A 67 -12.00 28.28 -5.83
CA VAL A 67 -10.95 29.27 -5.76
C VAL A 67 -11.51 30.50 -5.04
N TYR A 68 -11.01 30.79 -3.85
CA TYR A 68 -11.39 31.99 -3.10
C TYR A 68 -10.32 33.08 -3.24
N PRO A 69 -10.72 34.32 -3.42
CA PRO A 69 -9.80 35.43 -3.28
C PRO A 69 -9.42 35.59 -1.80
N SER A 70 -8.14 35.55 -1.49
CA SER A 70 -7.64 35.92 -0.17
C SER A 70 -6.84 37.21 -0.28
N ILE A 71 -7.12 38.16 0.63
CA ILE A 71 -6.39 39.43 0.72
C ILE A 71 -5.25 39.25 1.70
N SER A 72 -4.01 39.35 1.20
CA SER A 72 -2.80 39.36 2.02
C SER A 72 -2.09 40.71 1.89
N SER A 73 -1.12 40.97 2.76
CA SER A 73 -0.26 42.17 2.69
C SER A 73 0.55 42.28 1.39
N LEU A 74 0.59 41.21 0.60
CA LEU A 74 1.29 41.13 -0.70
C LEU A 74 0.34 41.24 -1.92
N GLY A 75 -0.98 41.43 -1.71
CA GLY A 75 -1.97 41.52 -2.75
C GLY A 75 -3.09 40.45 -2.65
N ILE A 76 -3.88 40.31 -3.71
CA ILE A 76 -4.96 39.35 -3.80
C ILE A 76 -4.37 38.05 -4.34
N ALA A 77 -4.43 36.97 -3.55
CA ALA A 77 -4.10 35.62 -3.97
C ALA A 77 -5.38 34.77 -3.99
N PHE A 78 -5.42 33.76 -4.86
CA PHE A 78 -6.50 32.78 -4.89
C PHE A 78 -6.06 31.52 -4.14
N GLN A 79 -6.85 31.10 -3.16
CA GLN A 79 -6.63 29.87 -2.42
C GLN A 79 -7.65 28.82 -2.85
N GLU A 80 -7.16 27.63 -3.13
CA GLU A 80 -7.99 26.45 -3.35
C GLU A 80 -8.32 25.81 -2.00
N GLU A 81 -9.57 25.73 -1.65
CA GLU A 81 -10.02 25.07 -0.43
C GLU A 81 -10.93 23.91 -0.78
N VAL A 82 -10.55 22.70 -0.31
CA VAL A 82 -11.39 21.51 -0.43
C VAL A 82 -12.12 21.31 0.88
N THR A 83 -13.44 21.30 0.85
CA THR A 83 -14.25 21.11 2.05
C THR A 83 -14.23 19.65 2.52
N GLN A 84 -14.45 19.43 3.83
CA GLN A 84 -14.59 18.08 4.38
C GLN A 84 -15.70 17.28 3.68
N ARG A 85 -16.77 17.94 3.28
CA ARG A 85 -17.88 17.30 2.55
C ARG A 85 -17.41 16.74 1.21
N GLU A 86 -16.64 17.49 0.46
CA GLU A 86 -16.09 17.06 -0.84
C GLU A 86 -15.15 15.86 -0.70
N ILE A 87 -14.37 15.81 0.37
CA ILE A 87 -13.51 14.66 0.68
C ILE A 87 -14.36 13.41 0.93
N ILE A 88 -15.43 13.53 1.73
CA ILE A 88 -16.34 12.41 2.03
C ILE A 88 -17.04 11.93 0.76
N GLU A 89 -17.55 12.85 -0.06
CA GLU A 89 -18.21 12.52 -1.35
C GLU A 89 -17.23 11.81 -2.30
N ALA A 90 -15.99 12.27 -2.38
CA ALA A 90 -14.95 11.63 -3.18
C ALA A 90 -14.62 10.21 -2.68
N TYR A 91 -14.55 10.03 -1.36
CA TYR A 91 -14.32 8.72 -0.78
C TYR A 91 -15.48 7.76 -1.08
N GLU A 92 -16.72 8.21 -0.99
CA GLU A 92 -17.90 7.40 -1.36
C GLU A 92 -17.89 7.01 -2.83
N GLU A 93 -17.57 7.93 -3.72
CA GLU A 93 -17.47 7.66 -5.16
C GLU A 93 -16.39 6.63 -5.48
N ILE A 94 -15.20 6.80 -4.91
CA ILE A 94 -14.08 5.87 -5.09
C ILE A 94 -14.42 4.50 -4.49
N GLY A 95 -15.11 4.49 -3.35
CA GLY A 95 -15.48 3.28 -2.63
C GLY A 95 -16.32 2.30 -3.45
N HIS A 96 -17.06 2.77 -4.44
CA HIS A 96 -17.88 1.95 -5.34
C HIS A 96 -17.12 1.46 -6.58
N LYS A 97 -15.87 1.85 -6.76
CA LYS A 97 -15.01 1.36 -7.84
C LYS A 97 -14.36 0.02 -7.46
N PRO A 98 -14.07 -0.85 -8.43
CA PRO A 98 -13.27 -2.04 -8.17
C PRO A 98 -11.81 -1.65 -7.90
N VAL A 99 -11.15 -2.40 -7.05
CA VAL A 99 -9.75 -2.20 -6.66
C VAL A 99 -8.82 -2.10 -7.87
N LYS A 100 -9.08 -2.87 -8.93
CA LYS A 100 -8.27 -2.87 -10.15
C LYS A 100 -8.15 -1.50 -10.84
N GLU A 101 -9.10 -0.59 -10.61
CA GLU A 101 -9.07 0.76 -11.17
C GLU A 101 -8.20 1.73 -10.34
N VAL A 102 -7.91 1.37 -9.10
CA VAL A 102 -7.23 2.24 -8.12
C VAL A 102 -5.85 1.72 -7.74
N MET A 103 -5.64 0.41 -7.79
CA MET A 103 -4.40 -0.25 -7.39
C MET A 103 -3.17 0.21 -8.18
N SER A 104 -2.00 0.07 -7.57
CA SER A 104 -0.72 0.20 -8.24
C SER A 104 -0.40 -1.10 -8.98
N LYS A 105 -0.12 -1.02 -10.29
CA LYS A 105 0.17 -2.17 -11.16
C LYS A 105 1.66 -2.50 -11.25
N ASP A 106 2.52 -1.55 -10.94
CA ASP A 106 3.98 -1.75 -10.90
C ASP A 106 4.35 -2.41 -9.58
N VAL A 107 4.23 -3.73 -9.54
CA VAL A 107 4.47 -4.53 -8.33
C VAL A 107 5.90 -5.02 -8.31
N MET A 108 6.65 -4.60 -7.28
CA MET A 108 7.96 -5.17 -6.99
C MET A 108 7.79 -6.40 -6.10
N VAL A 109 8.28 -7.52 -6.57
CA VAL A 109 8.24 -8.80 -5.87
C VAL A 109 9.64 -9.29 -5.51
N VAL A 110 9.72 -10.29 -4.64
CA VAL A 110 10.96 -10.96 -4.26
C VAL A 110 10.76 -12.47 -4.30
N ASP A 111 11.81 -13.19 -4.66
CA ASP A 111 11.84 -14.66 -4.63
C ASP A 111 12.13 -15.12 -3.20
N PRO A 112 11.53 -16.23 -2.72
CA PRO A 112 11.79 -16.74 -1.39
C PRO A 112 13.26 -17.13 -1.15
N GLU A 113 14.00 -17.48 -2.19
CA GLU A 113 15.43 -17.81 -2.10
C GLU A 113 16.36 -16.59 -2.13
N ASN A 114 15.83 -15.42 -2.45
CA ASN A 114 16.61 -14.17 -2.35
C ASN A 114 17.09 -13.94 -0.92
N SER A 115 18.25 -13.30 -0.79
CA SER A 115 18.74 -12.85 0.51
C SER A 115 17.90 -11.69 1.06
N ILE A 116 17.86 -11.55 2.37
CA ILE A 116 17.20 -10.37 2.97
C ILE A 116 17.87 -9.06 2.55
N ASN A 117 19.16 -9.08 2.19
CA ASN A 117 19.85 -7.91 1.68
C ASN A 117 19.24 -7.42 0.35
N GLU A 118 18.84 -8.34 -0.52
CA GLU A 118 18.13 -7.98 -1.76
C GLU A 118 16.76 -7.37 -1.46
N ALA A 119 16.02 -7.95 -0.50
CA ALA A 119 14.75 -7.40 -0.04
C ALA A 119 14.90 -5.99 0.54
N ILE A 120 15.89 -5.78 1.41
CA ILE A 120 16.22 -4.46 1.98
C ILE A 120 16.54 -3.46 0.87
N SER A 121 17.40 -3.85 -0.07
CA SER A 121 17.78 -2.99 -1.19
C SER A 121 16.60 -2.56 -2.05
N LYS A 122 15.66 -3.47 -2.33
CA LYS A 122 14.43 -3.18 -3.04
C LYS A 122 13.53 -2.21 -2.25
N MET A 123 13.33 -2.48 -0.95
CA MET A 123 12.52 -1.62 -0.07
C MET A 123 13.07 -0.19 0.01
N VAL A 124 14.37 -0.05 0.25
CA VAL A 124 15.04 1.26 0.38
C VAL A 124 15.01 2.02 -0.94
N ARG A 125 15.37 1.36 -2.03
CA ARG A 125 15.47 2.00 -3.36
C ARG A 125 14.12 2.51 -3.87
N LYS A 126 13.03 1.81 -3.58
CA LYS A 126 11.67 2.16 -4.01
C LYS A 126 10.84 2.87 -2.95
N GLY A 127 11.36 3.02 -1.74
CA GLY A 127 10.63 3.65 -0.63
C GLY A 127 9.37 2.88 -0.19
N ILE A 128 9.41 1.55 -0.29
CA ILE A 128 8.29 0.66 0.04
C ILE A 128 8.54 -0.12 1.32
N ASN A 129 7.48 -0.51 2.01
CA ASN A 129 7.55 -1.18 3.33
C ASN A 129 7.25 -2.67 3.28
N ARG A 130 6.84 -3.18 2.13
CA ARG A 130 6.50 -4.60 1.95
C ARG A 130 6.84 -5.06 0.55
N LEU A 131 7.14 -6.33 0.44
CA LEU A 131 7.36 -7.03 -0.82
C LEU A 131 6.56 -8.32 -0.81
N PRO A 132 5.68 -8.52 -1.79
CA PRO A 132 5.11 -9.84 -2.03
C PRO A 132 6.21 -10.84 -2.38
N VAL A 133 6.12 -12.03 -1.80
CA VAL A 133 7.03 -13.15 -2.08
C VAL A 133 6.35 -14.07 -3.08
N VAL A 134 6.99 -14.25 -4.24
CA VAL A 134 6.44 -15.00 -5.37
C VAL A 134 7.38 -16.13 -5.74
N GLU A 135 6.83 -17.33 -5.87
CA GLU A 135 7.53 -18.52 -6.34
C GLU A 135 6.74 -19.14 -7.50
N LYS A 136 7.40 -19.38 -8.63
CA LYS A 136 6.74 -19.95 -9.84
C LYS A 136 5.44 -19.23 -10.23
N ASN A 137 5.49 -17.90 -10.24
CA ASN A 137 4.36 -17.00 -10.53
C ASN A 137 3.21 -17.02 -9.51
N ALA A 138 3.33 -17.73 -8.39
CA ALA A 138 2.32 -17.77 -7.33
C ALA A 138 2.77 -16.94 -6.11
N LEU A 139 1.83 -16.18 -5.53
CA LEU A 139 2.06 -15.49 -4.27
C LEU A 139 2.10 -16.52 -3.14
N ILE A 140 3.22 -16.60 -2.42
CA ILE A 140 3.42 -17.54 -1.32
C ILE A 140 3.63 -16.88 0.04
N GLY A 141 3.86 -15.58 0.08
CA GLY A 141 4.12 -14.87 1.32
C GLY A 141 4.23 -13.37 1.10
N ILE A 142 4.50 -12.68 2.19
CA ILE A 142 4.81 -11.25 2.20
C ILE A 142 5.95 -11.01 3.19
N VAL A 143 6.87 -10.13 2.84
CA VAL A 143 7.94 -9.68 3.73
C VAL A 143 7.83 -8.18 3.94
N THR A 144 7.83 -7.77 5.20
CA THR A 144 7.76 -6.36 5.60
C THR A 144 9.07 -5.89 6.22
N ARG A 145 9.22 -4.58 6.40
CA ARG A 145 10.35 -4.01 7.16
C ARG A 145 10.45 -4.62 8.56
N GLY A 146 9.30 -4.79 9.23
CA GLY A 146 9.24 -5.40 10.57
C GLY A 146 9.72 -6.86 10.56
N ASP A 147 9.38 -7.63 9.54
CA ASP A 147 9.84 -9.01 9.40
C ASP A 147 11.37 -9.09 9.28
N VAL A 148 11.93 -8.22 8.45
CA VAL A 148 13.39 -8.11 8.28
C VAL A 148 14.09 -7.78 9.60
N ILE A 149 13.60 -6.76 10.32
CA ILE A 149 14.19 -6.35 11.60
C ILE A 149 14.11 -7.48 12.63
N ARG A 150 12.96 -8.15 12.74
CA ARG A 150 12.81 -9.31 13.63
C ARG A 150 13.74 -10.47 13.26
N GLY A 151 13.92 -10.72 11.97
CA GLY A 151 14.84 -11.73 11.47
C GLY A 151 16.29 -11.46 11.88
N LEU A 152 16.73 -10.20 11.66
CA LEU A 152 18.07 -9.77 12.05
C LEU A 152 18.31 -9.84 13.56
N ALA A 153 17.34 -9.43 14.37
CA ALA A 153 17.43 -9.49 15.83
C ALA A 153 17.59 -10.94 16.34
N LYS A 154 16.86 -11.89 15.74
CA LYS A 154 16.99 -13.31 16.07
C LYS A 154 18.37 -13.87 15.73
N GLU A 155 18.94 -13.50 14.61
CA GLU A 155 20.30 -13.92 14.21
C GLU A 155 21.36 -13.43 15.19
N GLN A 156 21.19 -12.25 15.79
CA GLN A 156 22.08 -11.71 16.80
C GLN A 156 21.84 -12.29 18.21
N GLY A 157 20.86 -13.19 18.39
CA GLY A 157 20.50 -13.73 19.69
C GLY A 157 19.73 -12.77 20.60
N GLU A 158 19.24 -11.65 20.07
CA GLU A 158 18.35 -10.75 20.78
C GLU A 158 16.94 -11.35 20.82
N LYS A 159 16.44 -11.65 22.02
CA LYS A 159 15.04 -12.01 22.18
C LYS A 159 14.20 -10.77 21.92
N PRO A 160 13.21 -10.81 21.02
CA PRO A 160 12.27 -9.69 20.86
C PRO A 160 11.60 -9.45 22.21
N LYS A 161 11.75 -8.24 22.75
CA LYS A 161 10.98 -7.82 23.92
C LYS A 161 9.52 -7.83 23.51
N ALA A 162 8.72 -8.56 24.27
CA ALA A 162 7.27 -8.61 24.09
C ALA A 162 6.64 -7.23 24.28
#